data_23eb0b146f3981a0fab04c83e580bbba
#
_entry.id   23eb0b146f3981a0fab04c83e580bbba
#
_cell.length_a   1.000
_cell.length_b   1.000
_cell.length_c   1.000
_cell.angle_alpha   90.00
_cell.angle_beta   90.00
_cell.angle_gamma   90.00
#
_symmetry.space_group_name_H-M   'P 1'
#
loop_
_entity.id
_entity.type
_entity.pdbx_description
1 polymer ?
#
loop_
_entity_poly.entity_id
_entity_poly.type
_entity_poly.pdbx_seq_one_letter_code
_entity_poly.pdbx_strand_id
1 'polypeptide(L)'
;MVHFVGAGSGAPDLITLRGARLLGEADVVIYAGSLVNPELLTLTKPGCEVHDSAKLTLEEVIALIERAEREGKTTVRLHTGDPSIYGAVREQFDALTERGIDFDVCPGVSSFCGAAAALRAEYTLPNVSQTVIITRTAGRTPVPERESIRSLAAHQATMVLFLSTSLTEKLQGELLAGGYGETTPAAVVYKATWPEEKIVRCTVGTLHKTVTENGMKKTALIVVGGCLGDEYLRSLLYHPDFTTEYRKGNA
;
A
#
# COMPACT_ATOMS: atom_id res chain seq x y z
N MET A 1 3.32 -26.41 -2.39
CA MET A 1 2.29 -25.35 -2.50
C MET A 1 2.81 -24.02 -1.99
N VAL A 2 2.62 -22.95 -2.76
CA VAL A 2 3.12 -21.60 -2.42
C VAL A 2 1.95 -20.65 -2.13
N HIS A 3 1.99 -19.93 -1.01
CA HIS A 3 1.00 -18.92 -0.66
C HIS A 3 1.62 -17.53 -0.68
N PHE A 4 1.16 -16.65 -1.58
CA PHE A 4 1.53 -15.23 -1.56
C PHE A 4 0.62 -14.52 -0.57
N VAL A 5 1.16 -14.04 0.54
CA VAL A 5 0.38 -13.49 1.67
C VAL A 5 0.70 -12.03 1.87
N GLY A 6 -0.34 -11.20 1.94
CA GLY A 6 -0.23 -9.81 2.37
C GLY A 6 -0.04 -9.70 3.87
N ALA A 7 1.04 -9.04 4.28
CA ALA A 7 1.43 -8.86 5.68
C ALA A 7 0.63 -7.77 6.44
N GLY A 8 -0.24 -7.05 5.72
CA GLY A 8 -0.91 -5.88 6.29
C GLY A 8 -0.05 -4.61 6.25
N SER A 9 -0.60 -3.52 6.74
CA SER A 9 -0.03 -2.17 6.63
C SER A 9 1.11 -1.88 7.61
N GLY A 10 1.33 -2.73 8.64
CA GLY A 10 2.40 -2.54 9.61
C GLY A 10 2.16 -3.20 10.96
N ALA A 11 1.04 -2.92 11.63
CA ALA A 11 0.67 -3.59 12.87
C ALA A 11 0.43 -5.09 12.61
N PRO A 12 0.95 -5.99 13.45
CA PRO A 12 0.85 -7.44 13.24
C PRO A 12 -0.58 -7.96 13.20
N ASP A 13 -1.50 -7.34 13.95
CA ASP A 13 -2.91 -7.70 14.03
C ASP A 13 -3.73 -7.26 12.80
N LEU A 14 -3.11 -6.50 11.89
CA LEU A 14 -3.70 -6.15 10.58
C LEU A 14 -3.40 -7.15 9.48
N ILE A 15 -2.72 -8.25 9.78
CA ILE A 15 -2.71 -9.42 8.90
C ILE A 15 -4.11 -10.05 8.89
N THR A 16 -4.55 -10.57 7.75
CA THR A 16 -5.83 -11.28 7.72
C THR A 16 -5.76 -12.58 8.51
N LEU A 17 -6.89 -13.03 9.05
CA LEU A 17 -6.97 -14.34 9.76
C LEU A 17 -6.47 -15.49 8.87
N ARG A 18 -6.75 -15.45 7.56
CA ARG A 18 -6.22 -16.43 6.61
C ARG A 18 -4.70 -16.32 6.50
N GLY A 19 -4.17 -15.10 6.38
CA GLY A 19 -2.73 -14.87 6.29
C GLY A 19 -1.98 -15.35 7.53
N ALA A 20 -2.51 -15.07 8.72
CA ALA A 20 -1.94 -15.53 9.98
C ALA A 20 -1.92 -17.06 10.08
N ARG A 21 -3.01 -17.73 9.69
CA ARG A 21 -3.08 -19.19 9.66
C ARG A 21 -2.06 -19.78 8.69
N LEU A 22 -2.01 -19.29 7.45
CA LEU A 22 -1.04 -19.75 6.45
C LEU A 22 0.41 -19.57 6.94
N LEU A 23 0.70 -18.44 7.56
CA LEU A 23 2.02 -18.15 8.14
C LEU A 23 2.39 -19.13 9.27
N GLY A 24 1.42 -19.47 10.12
CA GLY A 24 1.60 -20.44 11.20
C GLY A 24 1.75 -21.90 10.74
N GLU A 25 1.24 -22.23 9.56
CA GLU A 25 1.34 -23.56 8.95
C GLU A 25 2.60 -23.73 8.06
N ALA A 26 3.26 -22.62 7.69
CA ALA A 26 4.37 -22.61 6.75
C ALA A 26 5.60 -23.39 7.25
N ASP A 27 6.25 -24.14 6.32
CA ASP A 27 7.56 -24.75 6.54
C ASP A 27 8.70 -23.80 6.13
N VAL A 28 8.43 -22.95 5.15
CA VAL A 28 9.37 -21.95 4.63
C VAL A 28 8.65 -20.60 4.50
N VAL A 29 9.24 -19.55 5.03
CA VAL A 29 8.77 -18.17 4.88
C VAL A 29 9.83 -17.35 4.16
N ILE A 30 9.45 -16.70 3.05
CA ILE A 30 10.30 -15.76 2.33
C ILE A 30 9.62 -14.38 2.43
N TYR A 31 10.15 -13.46 3.22
CA TYR A 31 9.51 -12.17 3.49
C TYR A 31 10.22 -10.99 2.81
N ALA A 32 9.49 -9.91 2.56
CA ALA A 32 9.95 -8.74 1.80
C ALA A 32 10.75 -7.73 2.65
N GLY A 33 11.75 -8.22 3.37
CA GLY A 33 12.73 -7.40 4.08
C GLY A 33 12.14 -6.44 5.11
N SER A 34 12.76 -5.27 5.23
CA SER A 34 12.44 -4.25 6.24
C SER A 34 11.06 -3.58 6.11
N LEU A 35 10.28 -3.94 5.09
CA LEU A 35 8.92 -3.44 4.90
C LEU A 35 7.87 -4.32 5.57
N VAL A 36 8.22 -5.53 5.98
CA VAL A 36 7.37 -6.44 6.75
C VAL A 36 7.72 -6.32 8.23
N ASN A 37 6.70 -6.20 9.08
CA ASN A 37 6.94 -6.14 10.53
C ASN A 37 7.51 -7.49 11.00
N PRO A 38 8.71 -7.52 11.61
CA PRO A 38 9.35 -8.75 12.05
C PRO A 38 8.56 -9.50 13.15
N GLU A 39 7.67 -8.82 13.87
CA GLU A 39 6.80 -9.46 14.86
C GLU A 39 5.89 -10.53 14.21
N LEU A 40 5.52 -10.37 12.93
CA LEU A 40 4.77 -11.39 12.20
C LEU A 40 5.50 -12.73 12.11
N LEU A 41 6.83 -12.73 12.12
CA LEU A 41 7.62 -13.95 12.06
C LEU A 41 7.49 -14.78 13.34
N THR A 42 6.99 -14.19 14.44
CA THR A 42 6.69 -14.94 15.67
C THR A 42 5.47 -15.84 15.55
N LEU A 43 4.64 -15.63 14.51
CA LEU A 43 3.48 -16.48 14.21
C LEU A 43 3.87 -17.79 13.52
N THR A 44 5.11 -17.93 13.04
CA THR A 44 5.57 -19.14 12.37
C THR A 44 5.72 -20.30 13.37
N LYS A 45 5.47 -21.52 12.89
CA LYS A 45 5.68 -22.72 13.71
C LYS A 45 7.16 -22.96 14.03
N PRO A 46 7.48 -23.69 15.12
CA PRO A 46 8.85 -24.11 15.42
C PRO A 46 9.47 -24.87 14.24
N GLY A 47 10.72 -24.54 13.90
CA GLY A 47 11.44 -25.18 12.79
C GLY A 47 11.13 -24.60 11.40
N CYS A 48 10.29 -23.58 11.28
CA CYS A 48 10.07 -22.87 10.01
C CYS A 48 11.38 -22.20 9.55
N GLU A 49 11.76 -22.43 8.28
CA GLU A 49 12.87 -21.73 7.64
C GLU A 49 12.43 -20.31 7.24
N VAL A 50 13.19 -19.27 7.64
CA VAL A 50 12.85 -17.88 7.34
C VAL A 50 13.93 -17.20 6.52
N HIS A 51 13.57 -16.62 5.37
CA HIS A 51 14.48 -15.97 4.43
C HIS A 51 14.07 -14.52 4.16
N ASP A 52 15.03 -13.60 4.25
CA ASP A 52 14.86 -12.20 3.86
C ASP A 52 15.17 -12.01 2.38
N SER A 53 14.13 -11.77 1.57
CA SER A 53 14.29 -11.58 0.13
C SER A 53 14.88 -10.22 -0.27
N ALA A 54 15.09 -9.29 0.65
CA ALA A 54 15.80 -8.04 0.32
C ALA A 54 17.25 -8.28 -0.14
N LYS A 55 17.79 -9.47 0.13
CA LYS A 55 19.15 -9.88 -0.22
C LYS A 55 19.22 -10.89 -1.36
N LEU A 56 18.07 -11.24 -1.97
CA LEU A 56 17.94 -12.30 -2.95
C LEU A 56 17.51 -11.73 -4.31
N THR A 57 17.97 -12.37 -5.37
CA THR A 57 17.46 -12.16 -6.73
C THR A 57 16.16 -12.95 -6.93
N LEU A 58 15.46 -12.72 -8.06
CA LEU A 58 14.27 -13.50 -8.43
C LEU A 58 14.61 -15.00 -8.52
N GLU A 59 15.71 -15.31 -9.19
CA GLU A 59 16.17 -16.69 -9.42
C GLU A 59 16.46 -17.40 -8.08
N GLU A 60 17.08 -16.71 -7.12
CA GLU A 60 17.35 -17.24 -5.79
C GLU A 60 16.06 -17.50 -5.01
N VAL A 61 15.07 -16.58 -5.09
CA VAL A 61 13.75 -16.78 -4.49
C VAL A 61 13.05 -18.00 -5.09
N ILE A 62 13.06 -18.11 -6.42
CA ILE A 62 12.44 -19.25 -7.11
C ILE A 62 13.16 -20.56 -6.77
N ALA A 63 14.48 -20.56 -6.71
CA ALA A 63 15.25 -21.76 -6.31
C ALA A 63 14.93 -22.24 -4.88
N LEU A 64 14.71 -21.32 -3.94
CA LEU A 64 14.24 -21.66 -2.58
C LEU A 64 12.85 -22.31 -2.61
N ILE A 65 11.93 -21.76 -3.39
CA ILE A 65 10.58 -22.29 -3.55
C ILE A 65 10.61 -23.68 -4.19
N GLU A 66 11.37 -23.87 -5.28
CA GLU A 66 11.53 -25.17 -5.94
C GLU A 66 12.11 -26.24 -5.00
N ARG A 67 13.08 -25.87 -4.17
CA ARG A 67 13.65 -26.77 -3.16
C ARG A 67 12.56 -27.20 -2.17
N ALA A 68 11.81 -26.23 -1.63
CA ALA A 68 10.74 -26.49 -0.67
C ALA A 68 9.65 -27.39 -1.29
N GLU A 69 9.26 -27.15 -2.54
CA GLU A 69 8.25 -27.95 -3.25
C GLU A 69 8.72 -29.41 -3.44
N ARG A 70 9.98 -29.63 -3.86
CA ARG A 70 10.56 -30.98 -3.97
C ARG A 70 10.61 -31.73 -2.64
N GLU A 71 10.72 -31.00 -1.52
CA GLU A 71 10.70 -31.54 -0.16
C GLU A 71 9.28 -31.72 0.39
N GLY A 72 8.24 -31.42 -0.38
CA GLY A 72 6.84 -31.48 0.05
C GLY A 72 6.47 -30.43 1.10
N LYS A 73 7.23 -29.36 1.18
CA LYS A 73 7.07 -28.26 2.13
C LYS A 73 6.12 -27.17 1.61
N THR A 74 5.38 -26.54 2.53
CA THR A 74 4.54 -25.37 2.24
C THR A 74 5.37 -24.09 2.39
N THR A 75 5.34 -23.24 1.35
CA THR A 75 6.04 -21.96 1.35
C THR A 75 5.06 -20.79 1.47
N VAL A 76 5.34 -19.85 2.35
CA VAL A 76 4.69 -18.53 2.38
C VAL A 76 5.62 -17.46 1.84
N ARG A 77 5.19 -16.78 0.79
CA ARG A 77 5.82 -15.56 0.25
C ARG A 77 5.12 -14.35 0.89
N LEU A 78 5.72 -13.76 1.92
CA LEU A 78 5.11 -12.70 2.73
C LEU A 78 5.49 -11.32 2.18
N HIS A 79 4.49 -10.57 1.70
CA HIS A 79 4.62 -9.25 1.08
C HIS A 79 4.06 -8.15 1.97
N THR A 80 4.67 -6.98 1.95
CA THR A 80 4.16 -5.77 2.62
C THR A 80 2.78 -5.38 2.09
N GLY A 81 1.87 -5.01 2.97
CA GLY A 81 0.53 -4.55 2.59
C GLY A 81 -0.26 -5.64 1.89
N ASP A 82 -0.50 -5.42 0.60
CA ASP A 82 -1.13 -6.35 -0.33
C ASP A 82 -0.20 -6.66 -1.51
N PRO A 83 -0.04 -7.92 -1.91
CA PRO A 83 0.85 -8.31 -3.01
C PRO A 83 0.53 -7.63 -4.35
N SER A 84 -0.72 -7.25 -4.60
CA SER A 84 -1.16 -6.67 -5.87
C SER A 84 -0.70 -5.22 -6.09
N ILE A 85 -0.26 -4.53 -5.03
CA ILE A 85 0.16 -3.13 -5.09
C ILE A 85 1.67 -3.02 -4.93
N TYR A 86 2.39 -2.82 -6.04
CA TYR A 86 3.86 -2.70 -6.10
C TYR A 86 4.62 -3.88 -5.48
N GLY A 87 4.01 -5.07 -5.46
CA GLY A 87 4.59 -6.26 -4.84
C GLY A 87 5.64 -6.98 -5.69
N ALA A 88 5.85 -6.61 -6.97
CA ALA A 88 6.73 -7.33 -7.91
C ALA A 88 6.48 -8.84 -7.91
N VAL A 89 5.20 -9.22 -7.94
CA VAL A 89 4.80 -10.63 -7.83
C VAL A 89 4.53 -11.29 -9.18
N ARG A 90 4.22 -10.51 -10.22
CA ARG A 90 3.84 -11.06 -11.52
C ARG A 90 4.94 -11.95 -12.10
N GLU A 91 6.18 -11.52 -12.07
CA GLU A 91 7.34 -12.28 -12.53
C GLU A 91 7.55 -13.57 -11.72
N GLN A 92 7.19 -13.57 -10.43
CA GLN A 92 7.22 -14.78 -9.60
C GLN A 92 6.08 -15.73 -10.00
N PHE A 93 4.87 -15.24 -10.26
CA PHE A 93 3.75 -16.06 -10.73
C PHE A 93 4.07 -16.73 -12.07
N ASP A 94 4.61 -15.98 -13.02
CA ASP A 94 4.99 -16.51 -14.34
C ASP A 94 6.07 -17.60 -14.19
N ALA A 95 7.10 -17.35 -13.38
CA ALA A 95 8.18 -18.31 -13.13
C ALA A 95 7.69 -19.61 -12.45
N LEU A 96 6.73 -19.53 -11.52
CA LEU A 96 6.13 -20.70 -10.87
C LEU A 96 5.23 -21.48 -11.84
N THR A 97 4.43 -20.76 -12.63
CA THR A 97 3.57 -21.36 -13.66
C THR A 97 4.38 -22.17 -14.68
N GLU A 98 5.49 -21.61 -15.18
CA GLU A 98 6.40 -22.29 -16.10
C GLU A 98 6.99 -23.60 -15.53
N ARG A 99 7.09 -23.68 -14.20
CA ARG A 99 7.63 -24.83 -13.46
C ARG A 99 6.55 -25.81 -13.00
N GLY A 100 5.28 -25.52 -13.28
CA GLY A 100 4.15 -26.32 -12.81
C GLY A 100 4.00 -26.33 -11.28
N ILE A 101 4.44 -25.27 -10.60
CA ILE A 101 4.31 -25.12 -9.14
C ILE A 101 3.01 -24.36 -8.86
N ASP A 102 2.10 -24.98 -8.13
CA ASP A 102 0.84 -24.38 -7.73
C ASP A 102 1.05 -23.30 -6.67
N PHE A 103 0.28 -22.21 -6.82
CA PHE A 103 0.26 -21.13 -5.85
C PHE A 103 -1.12 -20.50 -5.73
N ASP A 104 -1.36 -19.83 -4.61
CA ASP A 104 -2.51 -18.94 -4.40
C ASP A 104 -2.08 -17.59 -3.83
N VAL A 105 -3.05 -16.66 -3.76
CA VAL A 105 -2.84 -15.32 -3.23
C VAL A 105 -3.84 -15.05 -2.11
N CYS A 106 -3.32 -14.76 -0.93
CA CYS A 106 -4.08 -14.29 0.21
C CYS A 106 -3.94 -12.76 0.29
N PRO A 107 -5.02 -11.99 0.01
CA PRO A 107 -4.94 -10.53 0.06
C PRO A 107 -4.62 -10.01 1.46
N GLY A 108 -4.04 -8.81 1.51
CA GLY A 108 -3.71 -8.12 2.75
C GLY A 108 -4.28 -6.72 2.82
N VAL A 109 -4.21 -6.09 3.99
CA VAL A 109 -4.56 -4.68 4.17
C VAL A 109 -3.43 -3.82 3.63
N SER A 110 -3.64 -3.22 2.47
CA SER A 110 -2.62 -2.36 1.84
C SER A 110 -2.32 -1.12 2.69
N SER A 111 -1.10 -0.63 2.61
CA SER A 111 -0.66 0.54 3.37
C SER A 111 -1.44 1.83 3.07
N PHE A 112 -2.09 1.95 1.90
CA PHE A 112 -2.96 3.11 1.65
C PHE A 112 -4.22 3.08 2.52
N CYS A 113 -4.74 1.91 2.87
CA CYS A 113 -5.83 1.78 3.85
C CYS A 113 -5.34 2.14 5.26
N GLY A 114 -4.12 1.71 5.63
CA GLY A 114 -3.48 2.08 6.89
C GLY A 114 -3.27 3.59 6.99
N ALA A 115 -2.84 4.25 5.91
CA ALA A 115 -2.70 5.70 5.86
C ALA A 115 -4.04 6.43 6.02
N ALA A 116 -5.12 5.95 5.39
CA ALA A 116 -6.46 6.51 5.58
C ALA A 116 -6.92 6.43 7.04
N ALA A 117 -6.71 5.27 7.68
CA ALA A 117 -7.06 5.05 9.08
C ALA A 117 -6.27 5.99 10.01
N ALA A 118 -4.95 6.11 9.81
CA ALA A 118 -4.08 7.02 10.56
C ALA A 118 -4.52 8.48 10.41
N LEU A 119 -4.92 8.88 9.21
CA LEU A 119 -5.42 10.24 8.91
C LEU A 119 -6.87 10.46 9.36
N ARG A 120 -7.62 9.39 9.69
CA ARG A 120 -9.07 9.41 9.91
C ARG A 120 -9.80 10.03 8.72
N ALA A 121 -9.38 9.67 7.51
CA ALA A 121 -9.88 10.22 6.27
C ALA A 121 -10.63 9.15 5.46
N GLU A 122 -11.71 9.58 4.82
CA GLU A 122 -12.33 8.87 3.72
C GLU A 122 -11.84 9.47 2.41
N TYR A 123 -11.28 8.65 1.53
CA TYR A 123 -10.72 9.12 0.26
C TYR A 123 -11.77 9.55 -0.76
N THR A 124 -13.01 9.06 -0.61
CA THR A 124 -14.10 9.20 -1.59
C THR A 124 -15.25 10.04 -1.03
N LEU A 125 -15.01 11.33 -0.83
CA LEU A 125 -16.02 12.23 -0.29
C LEU A 125 -16.95 12.78 -1.38
N PRO A 126 -18.29 12.84 -1.13
CA PRO A 126 -19.22 13.48 -2.05
C PRO A 126 -18.84 14.92 -2.34
N ASN A 127 -18.92 15.30 -3.64
CA ASN A 127 -18.56 16.63 -4.16
C ASN A 127 -17.10 17.06 -3.99
N VAL A 128 -16.22 16.15 -3.52
CA VAL A 128 -14.78 16.40 -3.38
C VAL A 128 -14.02 15.53 -4.36
N SER A 129 -14.09 14.22 -4.18
CA SER A 129 -13.51 13.24 -5.09
C SER A 129 -14.19 11.89 -4.91
N GLN A 130 -14.59 11.26 -6.00
CA GLN A 130 -15.10 9.88 -6.02
C GLN A 130 -14.09 8.90 -6.63
N THR A 131 -12.86 9.40 -6.89
CA THR A 131 -11.79 8.65 -7.52
C THR A 131 -10.56 8.69 -6.62
N VAL A 132 -9.92 7.53 -6.47
CA VAL A 132 -8.62 7.42 -5.79
C VAL A 132 -7.58 6.96 -6.80
N ILE A 133 -6.56 7.78 -7.02
CA ILE A 133 -5.44 7.47 -7.90
C ILE A 133 -4.28 6.97 -7.03
N ILE A 134 -4.00 5.68 -7.12
CA ILE A 134 -2.83 5.06 -6.50
C ILE A 134 -1.71 5.04 -7.53
N THR A 135 -0.63 5.77 -7.26
CA THR A 135 0.48 5.90 -8.19
C THR A 135 1.81 6.15 -7.50
N ARG A 136 2.87 6.39 -8.26
CA ARG A 136 4.19 6.76 -7.78
C ARG A 136 4.87 7.77 -8.69
N THR A 137 5.78 8.54 -8.16
CA THR A 137 6.64 9.41 -8.94
C THR A 137 7.66 8.59 -9.75
N ALA A 138 7.86 8.93 -11.02
CA ALA A 138 8.92 8.34 -11.83
C ALA A 138 10.30 8.69 -11.23
N GLY A 139 11.04 7.66 -10.87
CA GLY A 139 12.37 7.75 -10.27
C GLY A 139 13.39 6.92 -11.05
N ARG A 140 14.08 5.99 -10.38
CA ARG A 140 15.02 5.06 -11.02
C ARG A 140 14.37 4.16 -12.07
N THR A 141 13.10 3.83 -11.87
CA THR A 141 12.27 3.11 -12.82
C THR A 141 11.25 4.06 -13.44
N PRO A 142 11.02 3.99 -14.76
CA PRO A 142 10.08 4.87 -15.44
C PRO A 142 8.63 4.54 -15.05
N VAL A 143 7.73 5.47 -15.33
CA VAL A 143 6.28 5.24 -15.46
C VAL A 143 5.87 5.66 -16.86
N PRO A 144 4.79 5.11 -17.43
CA PRO A 144 4.29 5.57 -18.73
C PRO A 144 4.01 7.08 -18.69
N GLU A 145 4.31 7.81 -19.78
CA GLU A 145 4.17 9.27 -19.83
C GLU A 145 2.74 9.73 -19.50
N ARG A 146 1.74 9.01 -20.00
CA ARG A 146 0.31 9.27 -19.70
C ARG A 146 -0.04 9.08 -18.22
N GLU A 147 0.79 8.40 -17.44
CA GLU A 147 0.65 8.14 -16.01
C GLU A 147 1.62 8.98 -15.17
N SER A 148 2.22 10.02 -15.79
CA SER A 148 3.03 10.98 -15.03
C SER A 148 2.20 11.66 -13.96
N ILE A 149 2.82 12.06 -12.86
CA ILE A 149 2.12 12.79 -11.79
C ILE A 149 1.40 14.02 -12.35
N ARG A 150 2.03 14.75 -13.27
CA ARG A 150 1.41 15.90 -13.92
C ARG A 150 0.12 15.54 -14.68
N SER A 151 0.13 14.44 -15.44
CA SER A 151 -1.07 13.99 -16.18
C SER A 151 -2.18 13.56 -15.24
N LEU A 152 -1.86 12.79 -14.22
CA LEU A 152 -2.82 12.29 -13.25
C LEU A 152 -3.38 13.40 -12.35
N ALA A 153 -2.55 14.38 -12.00
CA ALA A 153 -2.94 15.54 -11.19
C ALA A 153 -4.00 16.42 -11.87
N ALA A 154 -4.10 16.40 -13.21
CA ALA A 154 -5.13 17.13 -13.95
C ALA A 154 -6.56 16.70 -13.58
N HIS A 155 -6.74 15.50 -13.04
CA HIS A 155 -8.05 15.04 -12.55
C HIS A 155 -8.44 15.65 -11.20
N GLN A 156 -7.51 16.23 -10.46
CA GLN A 156 -7.70 16.79 -9.11
C GLN A 156 -8.42 15.83 -8.13
N ALA A 157 -8.27 14.53 -8.38
CA ALA A 157 -8.83 13.45 -7.58
C ALA A 157 -8.02 13.27 -6.27
N THR A 158 -8.49 12.42 -5.36
CA THR A 158 -7.65 11.97 -4.25
C THR A 158 -6.48 11.15 -4.81
N MET A 159 -5.24 11.55 -4.50
CA MET A 159 -4.04 10.81 -4.91
C MET A 159 -3.31 10.22 -3.71
N VAL A 160 -2.91 8.95 -3.83
CA VAL A 160 -2.06 8.25 -2.85
C VAL A 160 -0.77 7.83 -3.53
N LEU A 161 0.34 8.44 -3.08
CA LEU A 161 1.65 8.33 -3.72
C LEU A 161 2.52 7.34 -2.94
N PHE A 162 2.82 6.21 -3.58
CA PHE A 162 3.78 5.21 -3.11
C PHE A 162 5.20 5.57 -3.56
N LEU A 163 6.22 5.08 -2.87
CA LEU A 163 7.63 5.11 -3.30
C LEU A 163 8.14 6.52 -3.71
N SER A 164 7.49 7.58 -3.25
CA SER A 164 7.72 8.96 -3.72
C SER A 164 8.39 9.87 -2.68
N THR A 165 8.60 9.41 -1.47
CA THR A 165 9.08 10.23 -0.34
C THR A 165 10.46 10.83 -0.56
N SER A 166 11.34 10.17 -1.31
CA SER A 166 12.66 10.68 -1.67
C SER A 166 12.67 11.62 -2.89
N LEU A 167 11.51 11.82 -3.51
CA LEU A 167 11.34 12.58 -4.77
C LEU A 167 10.35 13.75 -4.59
N THR A 168 10.19 14.26 -3.37
CA THR A 168 9.12 15.23 -3.05
C THR A 168 9.28 16.57 -3.72
N GLU A 169 10.49 17.03 -4.04
CA GLU A 169 10.70 18.25 -4.83
C GLU A 169 10.09 18.12 -6.23
N LYS A 170 10.45 17.05 -6.93
CA LYS A 170 9.88 16.71 -8.25
C LYS A 170 8.38 16.50 -8.15
N LEU A 171 7.92 15.72 -7.15
CA LEU A 171 6.51 15.44 -6.94
C LEU A 171 5.70 16.72 -6.75
N GLN A 172 6.13 17.62 -5.89
CA GLN A 172 5.49 18.91 -5.67
C GLN A 172 5.37 19.73 -6.95
N GLY A 173 6.46 19.84 -7.72
CA GLY A 173 6.45 20.56 -8.99
C GLY A 173 5.48 19.96 -10.01
N GLU A 174 5.44 18.64 -10.12
CA GLU A 174 4.52 17.95 -11.04
C GLU A 174 3.04 18.06 -10.58
N LEU A 175 2.74 18.03 -9.29
CA LEU A 175 1.39 18.23 -8.76
C LEU A 175 0.88 19.64 -9.08
N LEU A 176 1.68 20.67 -8.84
CA LEU A 176 1.36 22.07 -9.17
C LEU A 176 1.17 22.25 -10.69
N ALA A 177 2.11 21.73 -11.49
CA ALA A 177 2.02 21.80 -12.94
C ALA A 177 0.83 21.02 -13.52
N GLY A 178 0.29 20.06 -12.80
CA GLY A 178 -0.89 19.28 -13.14
C GLY A 178 -2.21 19.90 -12.70
N GLY A 179 -2.19 21.00 -11.94
CA GLY A 179 -3.39 21.78 -11.61
C GLY A 179 -3.81 21.79 -10.14
N TYR A 180 -3.11 21.08 -9.24
CA TYR A 180 -3.33 21.30 -7.82
C TYR A 180 -2.85 22.67 -7.39
N GLY A 181 -3.62 23.35 -6.55
CA GLY A 181 -3.22 24.63 -5.96
C GLY A 181 -2.18 24.46 -4.84
N GLU A 182 -1.39 25.49 -4.58
CA GLU A 182 -0.41 25.47 -3.46
C GLU A 182 -1.05 25.18 -2.11
N THR A 183 -2.30 25.60 -1.92
CA THR A 183 -3.08 25.40 -0.69
C THR A 183 -3.81 24.06 -0.62
N THR A 184 -3.78 23.26 -1.69
CA THR A 184 -4.42 21.92 -1.69
C THR A 184 -3.87 21.10 -0.54
N PRO A 185 -4.75 20.50 0.32
CA PRO A 185 -4.31 19.70 1.44
C PRO A 185 -3.48 18.49 1.02
N ALA A 186 -2.43 18.22 1.78
CA ALA A 186 -1.59 17.04 1.65
C ALA A 186 -1.21 16.50 3.04
N ALA A 187 -0.89 15.25 3.12
CA ALA A 187 -0.38 14.62 4.33
C ALA A 187 0.68 13.56 4.00
N VAL A 188 1.63 13.41 4.90
CA VAL A 188 2.64 12.36 4.85
C VAL A 188 2.46 11.44 6.05
N VAL A 189 2.26 10.16 5.80
CA VAL A 189 2.11 9.15 6.84
C VAL A 189 3.32 8.22 6.78
N TYR A 190 4.21 8.39 7.72
CA TYR A 190 5.38 7.55 7.90
C TYR A 190 5.02 6.34 8.73
N LYS A 191 5.39 5.14 8.26
CA LYS A 191 5.16 3.87 8.95
C LYS A 191 3.72 3.75 9.49
N ALA A 192 2.71 3.93 8.62
CA ALA A 192 1.30 3.79 8.99
C ALA A 192 1.06 2.49 9.76
N THR A 193 0.38 2.58 10.89
CA THR A 193 0.04 1.50 11.83
C THR A 193 1.21 0.83 12.59
N TRP A 194 2.45 1.27 12.36
CA TRP A 194 3.60 0.83 13.15
C TRP A 194 3.69 1.60 14.48
N PRO A 195 4.42 1.09 15.50
CA PRO A 195 4.66 1.85 16.74
C PRO A 195 5.28 3.23 16.52
N GLU A 196 6.11 3.37 15.48
CA GLU A 196 6.76 4.64 15.13
C GLU A 196 5.97 5.47 14.11
N GLU A 197 4.67 5.24 13.98
CA GLU A 197 3.81 6.04 13.11
C GLU A 197 3.98 7.52 13.36
N LYS A 198 4.17 8.28 12.28
CA LYS A 198 4.21 9.74 12.32
C LYS A 198 3.39 10.32 11.18
N ILE A 199 2.49 11.21 11.54
CA ILE A 199 1.62 11.92 10.61
C ILE A 199 2.04 13.38 10.56
N VAL A 200 2.25 13.90 9.35
CA VAL A 200 2.50 15.32 9.15
C VAL A 200 1.56 15.84 8.08
N ARG A 201 0.70 16.80 8.46
CA ARG A 201 -0.20 17.49 7.55
C ARG A 201 0.50 18.72 6.97
N CYS A 202 0.28 18.99 5.70
CA CYS A 202 0.85 20.10 4.95
C CYS A 202 -0.07 20.49 3.79
N THR A 203 0.43 21.29 2.88
CA THR A 203 -0.20 21.55 1.58
C THR A 203 0.73 21.13 0.45
N VAL A 204 0.22 21.08 -0.76
CA VAL A 204 1.05 20.78 -1.94
C VAL A 204 2.21 21.76 -2.03
N GLY A 205 1.97 23.06 -1.79
CA GLY A 205 3.03 24.08 -1.84
C GLY A 205 4.13 23.93 -0.77
N THR A 206 3.85 23.24 0.33
CA THR A 206 4.81 23.04 1.44
C THR A 206 5.33 21.61 1.55
N LEU A 207 4.88 20.70 0.69
CA LEU A 207 5.13 19.26 0.79
C LEU A 207 6.63 18.92 0.89
N HIS A 208 7.45 19.42 -0.03
CA HIS A 208 8.89 19.13 -0.06
C HIS A 208 9.60 19.62 1.21
N LYS A 209 9.33 20.86 1.62
CA LYS A 209 9.86 21.46 2.84
C LYS A 209 9.50 20.60 4.05
N THR A 210 8.22 20.26 4.18
CA THR A 210 7.68 19.48 5.29
C THR A 210 8.35 18.10 5.41
N VAL A 211 8.49 17.38 4.30
CA VAL A 211 9.14 16.06 4.29
C VAL A 211 10.62 16.17 4.68
N THR A 212 11.31 17.17 4.16
CA THR A 212 12.74 17.42 4.43
C THR A 212 12.99 17.75 5.90
N GLU A 213 12.24 18.70 6.46
CA GLU A 213 12.36 19.12 7.86
C GLU A 213 12.03 17.97 8.85
N ASN A 214 11.15 17.07 8.47
CA ASN A 214 10.81 15.88 9.27
C ASN A 214 11.72 14.66 9.05
N GLY A 215 12.71 14.76 8.17
CA GLY A 215 13.70 13.71 7.90
C GLY A 215 13.12 12.44 7.28
N MET A 216 11.94 12.52 6.62
CA MET A 216 11.26 11.37 6.05
C MET A 216 11.85 11.04 4.67
N LYS A 217 12.54 9.90 4.56
CA LYS A 217 13.22 9.51 3.30
C LYS A 217 12.62 8.27 2.63
N LYS A 218 11.98 7.39 3.38
CA LYS A 218 11.41 6.11 2.91
C LYS A 218 10.27 5.65 3.85
N THR A 219 9.56 4.61 3.47
CA THR A 219 8.53 3.96 4.30
C THR A 219 7.40 4.92 4.70
N ALA A 220 7.04 5.82 3.79
CA ALA A 220 5.95 6.74 3.98
C ALA A 220 5.07 6.82 2.73
N LEU A 221 3.79 7.10 2.94
CA LEU A 221 2.81 7.41 1.91
C LEU A 221 2.50 8.91 1.94
N ILE A 222 2.29 9.47 0.77
CA ILE A 222 1.84 10.85 0.61
C ILE A 222 0.42 10.80 0.08
N VAL A 223 -0.50 11.49 0.77
CA VAL A 223 -1.90 11.63 0.35
C VAL A 223 -2.12 13.08 -0.03
N VAL A 224 -2.77 13.32 -1.16
CA VAL A 224 -3.05 14.65 -1.70
C VAL A 224 -4.51 14.74 -2.11
N GLY A 225 -5.16 15.83 -1.78
CA GLY A 225 -6.50 16.14 -2.25
C GLY A 225 -7.43 16.71 -1.20
N GLY A 226 -8.59 17.16 -1.66
CA GLY A 226 -9.63 17.76 -0.82
C GLY A 226 -10.18 16.81 0.26
N CYS A 227 -9.99 15.50 0.13
CA CYS A 227 -10.38 14.51 1.14
C CYS A 227 -9.72 14.71 2.51
N LEU A 228 -8.67 15.52 2.57
CA LEU A 228 -7.96 15.89 3.81
C LEU A 228 -8.43 17.24 4.39
N GLY A 229 -9.32 17.94 3.70
CA GLY A 229 -9.95 19.19 4.13
C GLY A 229 -11.27 18.94 4.87
N ASP A 230 -11.90 20.04 5.27
CA ASP A 230 -13.14 20.03 6.06
C ASP A 230 -14.40 20.29 5.22
N GLU A 231 -14.23 20.66 3.95
CA GLU A 231 -15.33 21.00 3.05
C GLU A 231 -15.78 19.78 2.24
N TYR A 232 -16.94 19.24 2.54
CA TYR A 232 -17.56 18.17 1.78
C TYR A 232 -19.09 18.20 1.91
N LEU A 233 -19.79 17.56 0.98
CA LEU A 233 -21.22 17.35 1.09
C LEU A 233 -21.52 16.06 1.86
N ARG A 234 -22.54 16.10 2.72
CA ARG A 234 -23.02 14.91 3.40
C ARG A 234 -23.53 13.90 2.39
N SER A 235 -23.19 12.64 2.56
CA SER A 235 -23.72 11.56 1.74
C SER A 235 -25.25 11.53 1.78
N LEU A 236 -25.89 11.48 0.61
CA LEU A 236 -27.33 11.31 0.50
C LEU A 236 -27.81 9.99 1.10
N LEU A 237 -26.94 8.99 1.17
CA LEU A 237 -27.27 7.68 1.73
C LEU A 237 -27.81 7.76 3.17
N TYR A 238 -27.34 8.73 3.97
CA TYR A 238 -27.79 8.97 5.32
C TYR A 238 -28.80 10.14 5.46
N HIS A 239 -29.17 10.75 4.32
CA HIS A 239 -30.14 11.83 4.35
C HIS A 239 -31.55 11.30 4.75
N PRO A 240 -32.29 11.98 5.67
CA PRO A 240 -33.60 11.52 6.10
C PRO A 240 -34.60 11.27 4.98
N ASP A 241 -34.59 12.11 3.97
CA ASP A 241 -35.52 12.07 2.84
C ASP A 241 -35.07 11.14 1.70
N PHE A 242 -33.89 10.50 1.81
CA PHE A 242 -33.38 9.60 0.80
C PHE A 242 -33.90 8.18 1.01
N THR A 243 -34.66 7.68 0.05
CA THR A 243 -35.16 6.29 0.04
C THR A 243 -34.04 5.36 -0.45
N THR A 244 -33.76 4.34 0.32
CA THR A 244 -32.88 3.22 -0.05
C THR A 244 -33.70 1.94 -0.18
N GLU A 245 -33.08 0.88 -0.63
CA GLU A 245 -33.68 -0.47 -0.66
C GLU A 245 -34.15 -0.93 0.72
N TYR A 246 -33.52 -0.45 1.81
CA TYR A 246 -33.78 -0.86 3.21
C TYR A 246 -34.49 0.21 4.05
N ARG A 247 -34.63 1.42 3.56
CA ARG A 247 -35.22 2.54 4.31
C ARG A 247 -35.99 3.47 3.39
N LYS A 248 -37.26 3.73 3.73
CA LYS A 248 -38.05 4.81 3.10
C LYS A 248 -37.58 6.17 3.64
N GLY A 249 -37.37 7.14 2.76
CA GLY A 249 -37.16 8.53 3.13
C GLY A 249 -38.45 9.14 3.75
N ASN A 250 -38.24 10.17 4.54
CA ASN A 250 -39.37 10.99 5.02
C ASN A 250 -39.93 11.74 3.80
N ALA A 251 -41.20 11.60 3.52
CA ALA A 251 -41.89 12.32 2.46
C ALA A 251 -42.23 13.75 2.89
#